data_618e3a8578a1af47ef2d05fcfdcb12ce
#
_entry.id   618e3a8578a1af47ef2d05fcfdcb12ce
#
_cell.length_a   1.000
_cell.length_b   1.000
_cell.length_c   1.000
_cell.angle_alpha   90.00
_cell.angle_beta   90.00
_cell.angle_gamma   90.00
#
_symmetry.space_group_name_H-M   'P 1'
#
loop_
_entity.id
_entity.type
_entity.pdbx_description
1 polymer ?
#
loop_
_entity_poly.entity_id
_entity_poly.type
_entity_poly.pdbx_seq_one_letter_code
_entity_poly.pdbx_strand_id
1 'polypeptide(L)'
;MIPAEFPAILELNSNYACRSKCRRAFFFGAKQMTDAEILTLVDRLERCLLAKEEFHHRDHLSVAVVYLYACDLETAMDRMRSSLKRFASHHGVAGLYHETLTRFWLLQVEQRLDRRQCLEDSVRKAQEQLSDKNLAFEYYSRERIESKEARETWLEPDLKNA
;
A
#
# COMPACT_ATOMS: atom_id res chain seq x y z
N MET A 1 15.57 -20.68 8.34
CA MET A 1 14.24 -20.75 8.96
C MET A 1 13.32 -19.94 8.05
N ILE A 2 12.47 -20.59 7.26
CA ILE A 2 11.53 -19.97 6.33
C ILE A 2 10.43 -19.37 7.21
N PRO A 3 10.11 -18.07 7.12
CA PRO A 3 9.00 -17.52 7.89
C PRO A 3 7.70 -18.17 7.42
N ALA A 4 6.75 -18.33 8.37
CA ALA A 4 5.45 -18.91 8.19
C ALA A 4 4.80 -18.45 6.88
N GLU A 5 4.30 -19.40 6.10
CA GLU A 5 3.52 -19.16 4.89
C GLU A 5 2.31 -18.30 5.27
N PHE A 6 2.31 -17.06 4.81
CA PHE A 6 1.11 -16.24 4.87
C PHE A 6 0.05 -16.90 3.98
N PRO A 7 -1.23 -16.89 4.39
CA PRO A 7 -2.30 -17.43 3.56
C PRO A 7 -2.21 -16.77 2.18
N ALA A 8 -2.23 -17.62 1.14
CA ALA A 8 -2.14 -17.16 -0.22
C ALA A 8 -3.24 -16.14 -0.48
N ILE A 9 -2.95 -15.07 -1.23
CA ILE A 9 -3.92 -14.03 -1.63
C ILE A 9 -5.18 -14.65 -2.24
N LEU A 10 -5.10 -15.86 -2.79
CA LEU A 10 -6.21 -16.64 -3.33
C LEU A 10 -7.28 -17.03 -2.28
N GLU A 11 -6.92 -17.15 -0.99
CA GLU A 11 -7.91 -17.40 0.08
C GLU A 11 -8.71 -16.14 0.42
N LEU A 12 -8.21 -14.96 0.08
CA LEU A 12 -8.91 -13.71 0.25
C LEU A 12 -10.11 -13.57 -0.72
N ASN A 13 -10.07 -14.24 -1.87
CA ASN A 13 -11.10 -14.17 -2.91
C ASN A 13 -12.50 -14.59 -2.42
N SER A 14 -12.62 -15.46 -1.41
CA SER A 14 -13.93 -15.90 -0.89
C SER A 14 -14.54 -14.93 0.13
N ASN A 15 -13.71 -14.13 0.79
CA ASN A 15 -14.14 -13.20 1.84
C ASN A 15 -14.43 -11.78 1.32
N TYR A 16 -13.87 -11.40 0.16
CA TYR A 16 -13.99 -10.05 -0.43
C TYR A 16 -15.01 -9.95 -1.56
N ALA A 17 -15.63 -11.07 -1.98
CA ALA A 17 -16.76 -10.99 -2.90
C ALA A 17 -17.85 -10.12 -2.27
N CYS A 18 -17.95 -8.91 -2.76
CA CYS A 18 -18.89 -7.89 -2.31
C CYS A 18 -20.31 -8.48 -2.29
N ARG A 19 -20.85 -8.76 -1.10
CA ARG A 19 -22.21 -9.32 -0.91
C ARG A 19 -23.31 -8.33 -1.24
N SER A 20 -23.01 -7.11 -1.64
CA SER A 20 -24.04 -6.14 -2.00
C SER A 20 -23.54 -5.17 -3.05
N LYS A 21 -24.13 -5.28 -4.24
CA LYS A 21 -24.34 -4.21 -5.22
C LYS A 21 -23.37 -3.03 -5.12
N CYS A 22 -22.12 -3.20 -5.56
CA CYS A 22 -21.33 -2.05 -6.00
C CYS A 22 -22.18 -1.34 -7.06
N ARG A 23 -22.80 -0.21 -6.70
CA ARG A 23 -23.40 0.67 -7.68
C ARG A 23 -22.26 1.16 -8.55
N ARG A 24 -22.15 0.62 -9.74
CA ARG A 24 -21.33 1.22 -10.80
C ARG A 24 -21.81 2.65 -10.99
N ALA A 25 -21.25 3.58 -10.23
CA ALA A 25 -21.34 4.99 -10.57
C ALA A 25 -20.47 5.15 -11.82
N PHE A 26 -21.11 5.37 -12.96
CA PHE A 26 -20.44 5.77 -14.19
C PHE A 26 -19.81 7.14 -13.94
N PHE A 27 -18.57 7.16 -13.46
CA PHE A 27 -17.73 8.34 -13.49
C PHE A 27 -16.89 8.28 -14.77
N PHE A 28 -17.09 9.22 -15.63
CA PHE A 28 -16.22 9.52 -16.77
C PHE A 28 -14.88 10.00 -16.21
N GLY A 29 -13.87 9.13 -16.21
CA GLY A 29 -12.53 9.43 -15.67
C GLY A 29 -11.68 8.16 -15.66
N ALA A 30 -10.46 8.16 -15.24
CA ALA A 30 -9.48 7.08 -15.28
C ALA A 30 -10.08 5.67 -15.05
N LYS A 31 -9.65 4.69 -15.85
CA LYS A 31 -10.06 3.28 -15.74
C LYS A 31 -9.89 2.80 -14.30
N GLN A 32 -11.00 2.50 -13.63
CA GLN A 32 -11.00 1.94 -12.28
C GLN A 32 -10.50 0.49 -12.33
N MET A 33 -9.65 0.11 -11.38
CA MET A 33 -9.19 -1.27 -11.25
C MET A 33 -10.28 -2.14 -10.66
N THR A 34 -10.46 -3.33 -11.22
CA THR A 34 -11.32 -4.38 -10.66
C THR A 34 -10.61 -5.10 -9.51
N ASP A 35 -11.37 -5.80 -8.64
CA ASP A 35 -10.81 -6.63 -7.58
C ASP A 35 -9.74 -7.60 -8.11
N ALA A 36 -9.98 -8.23 -9.28
CA ALA A 36 -9.04 -9.14 -9.90
C ALA A 36 -7.74 -8.44 -10.34
N GLU A 37 -7.82 -7.23 -10.90
CA GLU A 37 -6.64 -6.44 -11.28
C GLU A 37 -5.84 -6.00 -10.04
N ILE A 38 -6.53 -5.61 -8.97
CA ILE A 38 -5.93 -5.22 -7.69
C ILE A 38 -5.16 -6.40 -7.06
N LEU A 39 -5.81 -7.57 -6.97
CA LEU A 39 -5.18 -8.77 -6.40
C LEU A 39 -4.01 -9.27 -7.27
N THR A 40 -4.15 -9.15 -8.60
CA THR A 40 -3.05 -9.48 -9.53
C THR A 40 -1.85 -8.55 -9.34
N LEU A 41 -2.09 -7.25 -9.10
CA LEU A 41 -1.02 -6.29 -8.80
C LEU A 41 -0.22 -6.74 -7.56
N VAL A 42 -0.92 -7.14 -6.49
CA VAL A 42 -0.27 -7.59 -5.24
C VAL A 42 0.52 -8.88 -5.46
N ASP A 43 -0.06 -9.88 -6.15
CA ASP A 43 0.64 -11.14 -6.47
C ASP A 43 1.91 -10.88 -7.29
N ARG A 44 1.82 -10.04 -8.32
CA ARG A 44 2.99 -9.67 -9.14
C ARG A 44 4.07 -8.94 -8.35
N LEU A 45 3.69 -8.05 -7.41
CA LEU A 45 4.64 -7.39 -6.51
C LEU A 45 5.33 -8.42 -5.60
N GLU A 46 4.57 -9.27 -4.92
CA GLU A 46 5.10 -10.26 -3.98
C GLU A 46 6.03 -11.27 -4.67
N ARG A 47 5.77 -11.57 -5.94
CA ARG A 47 6.60 -12.47 -6.76
C ARG A 47 7.68 -11.76 -7.55
N CYS A 48 7.83 -10.45 -7.40
CA CYS A 48 8.79 -9.61 -8.16
C CYS A 48 8.61 -9.73 -9.70
N LEU A 49 7.36 -9.85 -10.16
CA LEU A 49 7.01 -9.96 -11.58
C LEU A 49 6.61 -8.61 -12.21
N LEU A 50 6.59 -7.53 -11.43
CA LEU A 50 6.41 -6.16 -11.94
C LEU A 50 7.76 -5.60 -12.39
N ALA A 51 7.79 -4.84 -13.48
CA ALA A 51 8.93 -3.97 -13.75
C ALA A 51 8.93 -2.79 -12.76
N LYS A 52 10.11 -2.30 -12.38
CA LYS A 52 10.20 -1.19 -11.40
C LYS A 52 9.52 0.08 -11.89
N GLU A 53 9.50 0.29 -13.21
CA GLU A 53 8.88 1.41 -13.88
C GLU A 53 7.34 1.34 -13.88
N GLU A 54 6.78 0.15 -13.66
CA GLU A 54 5.33 -0.06 -13.58
C GLU A 54 4.78 0.19 -12.18
N PHE A 55 5.64 0.21 -11.15
CA PHE A 55 5.22 0.31 -9.75
C PHE A 55 5.30 1.75 -9.24
N HIS A 56 4.15 2.40 -9.18
CA HIS A 56 4.01 3.82 -8.88
C HIS A 56 3.38 4.05 -7.50
N HIS A 57 3.32 5.29 -7.04
CA HIS A 57 2.72 5.66 -5.75
C HIS A 57 1.29 5.16 -5.60
N ARG A 58 0.46 5.29 -6.64
CA ARG A 58 -0.92 4.76 -6.64
C ARG A 58 -0.99 3.25 -6.37
N ASP A 59 0.02 2.52 -6.84
CA ASP A 59 0.08 1.07 -6.69
C ASP A 59 0.50 0.68 -5.27
N HIS A 60 1.39 1.46 -4.64
CA HIS A 60 1.68 1.34 -3.20
C HIS A 60 0.42 1.50 -2.36
N LEU A 61 -0.45 2.48 -2.68
CA LEU A 61 -1.70 2.69 -1.97
C LEU A 61 -2.67 1.51 -2.15
N SER A 62 -2.75 0.96 -3.36
CA SER A 62 -3.57 -0.23 -3.65
C SER A 62 -3.12 -1.44 -2.84
N VAL A 63 -1.81 -1.69 -2.79
CA VAL A 63 -1.21 -2.79 -2.00
C VAL A 63 -1.47 -2.59 -0.51
N ALA A 64 -1.32 -1.35 -0.01
CA ALA A 64 -1.61 -1.01 1.38
C ALA A 64 -3.07 -1.32 1.75
N VAL A 65 -4.03 -0.94 0.90
CA VAL A 65 -5.44 -1.27 1.10
C VAL A 65 -5.64 -2.78 1.20
N VAL A 66 -5.09 -3.57 0.26
CA VAL A 66 -5.23 -5.03 0.27
C VAL A 66 -4.68 -5.64 1.56
N TYR A 67 -3.48 -5.24 1.98
CA TYR A 67 -2.89 -5.78 3.20
C TYR A 67 -3.69 -5.41 4.45
N LEU A 68 -4.18 -4.17 4.55
CA LEU A 68 -5.02 -3.73 5.66
C LEU A 68 -6.41 -4.40 5.68
N TYR A 69 -6.92 -4.83 4.53
CA TYR A 69 -8.13 -5.67 4.49
C TYR A 69 -7.85 -7.09 4.99
N ALA A 70 -6.66 -7.61 4.70
CA ALA A 70 -6.30 -9.00 4.98
C ALA A 70 -5.92 -9.26 6.44
N CYS A 71 -5.36 -8.24 7.13
CA CYS A 71 -4.80 -8.42 8.46
C CYS A 71 -4.83 -7.11 9.28
N ASP A 72 -4.35 -7.17 10.51
CA ASP A 72 -4.15 -6.00 11.37
C ASP A 72 -2.99 -5.11 10.86
N LEU A 73 -2.90 -3.90 11.42
CA LEU A 73 -1.94 -2.88 10.98
C LEU A 73 -0.48 -3.35 11.07
N GLU A 74 -0.09 -4.01 12.16
CA GLU A 74 1.32 -4.43 12.34
C GLU A 74 1.67 -5.55 11.37
N THR A 75 0.80 -6.52 11.18
CA THR A 75 0.97 -7.58 10.18
C THR A 75 0.99 -7.01 8.75
N ALA A 76 0.12 -6.04 8.44
CA ALA A 76 0.12 -5.33 7.16
C ALA A 76 1.42 -4.57 6.93
N MET A 77 1.97 -3.93 7.98
CA MET A 77 3.25 -3.23 7.92
C MET A 77 4.41 -4.18 7.63
N ASP A 78 4.48 -5.32 8.33
CA ASP A 78 5.53 -6.32 8.13
C ASP A 78 5.47 -6.91 6.72
N ARG A 79 4.27 -7.15 6.21
CA ARG A 79 4.04 -7.64 4.85
C ARG A 79 4.47 -6.61 3.80
N MET A 80 4.09 -5.35 3.99
CA MET A 80 4.47 -4.23 3.12
C MET A 80 5.99 -4.05 3.09
N ARG A 81 6.63 -4.02 4.26
CA ARG A 81 8.09 -3.95 4.42
C ARG A 81 8.79 -5.08 3.67
N SER A 82 8.36 -6.31 3.90
CA SER A 82 8.98 -7.51 3.30
C SER A 82 8.84 -7.52 1.78
N SER A 83 7.66 -7.19 1.27
CA SER A 83 7.39 -7.15 -0.17
C SER A 83 8.18 -6.07 -0.87
N LEU A 84 8.22 -4.85 -0.32
CA LEU A 84 8.95 -3.73 -0.91
C LEU A 84 10.47 -3.91 -0.86
N LYS A 85 11.00 -4.42 0.26
CA LYS A 85 12.45 -4.71 0.38
C LYS A 85 12.87 -5.80 -0.61
N ARG A 86 12.08 -6.87 -0.75
CA ARG A 86 12.34 -7.94 -1.71
C ARG A 86 12.29 -7.42 -3.15
N PHE A 87 11.25 -6.65 -3.48
CA PHE A 87 11.09 -6.04 -4.80
C PHE A 87 12.25 -5.09 -5.13
N ALA A 88 12.62 -4.19 -4.22
CA ALA A 88 13.74 -3.27 -4.41
C ALA A 88 15.08 -4.01 -4.57
N SER A 89 15.30 -5.08 -3.79
CA SER A 89 16.51 -5.91 -3.91
C SER A 89 16.56 -6.67 -5.23
N HIS A 90 15.42 -7.23 -5.68
CA HIS A 90 15.31 -7.93 -6.96
C HIS A 90 15.70 -7.04 -8.15
N HIS A 91 15.31 -5.77 -8.10
CA HIS A 91 15.64 -4.79 -9.14
C HIS A 91 16.96 -4.06 -8.94
N GLY A 92 17.78 -4.44 -7.96
CA GLY A 92 19.07 -3.80 -7.69
C GLY A 92 18.98 -2.36 -7.15
N VAL A 93 17.84 -1.98 -6.59
CA VAL A 93 17.55 -0.62 -6.08
C VAL A 93 17.20 -0.62 -4.59
N ALA A 94 17.82 -1.51 -3.82
CA ALA A 94 17.53 -1.66 -2.38
C ALA A 94 17.60 -0.33 -1.59
N GLY A 95 18.45 0.60 -1.99
CA GLY A 95 18.57 1.94 -1.40
C GLY A 95 17.36 2.86 -1.59
N LEU A 96 16.40 2.50 -2.45
CA LEU A 96 15.16 3.28 -2.63
C LEU A 96 14.12 2.98 -1.55
N TYR A 97 14.25 1.87 -0.82
CA TYR A 97 13.33 1.58 0.28
C TYR A 97 13.45 2.64 1.38
N HIS A 98 12.31 2.98 1.98
CA HIS A 98 12.23 4.01 2.99
C HIS A 98 11.22 3.62 4.09
N GLU A 99 11.71 3.25 5.26
CA GLU A 99 10.89 2.71 6.36
C GLU A 99 9.82 3.71 6.82
N THR A 100 10.23 4.95 7.14
CA THR A 100 9.29 5.99 7.63
C THR A 100 8.21 6.31 6.60
N LEU A 101 8.55 6.49 5.31
CA LEU A 101 7.54 6.75 4.28
C LEU A 101 6.60 5.56 4.06
N THR A 102 7.13 4.33 4.11
CA THR A 102 6.30 3.13 3.97
C THR A 102 5.26 3.06 5.09
N ARG A 103 5.67 3.25 6.34
CA ARG A 103 4.77 3.26 7.49
C ARG A 103 3.82 4.45 7.47
N PHE A 104 4.30 5.64 7.13
CA PHE A 104 3.47 6.83 7.00
C PHE A 104 2.30 6.61 6.03
N TRP A 105 2.56 6.13 4.82
CA TRP A 105 1.51 5.90 3.83
C TRP A 105 0.53 4.81 4.25
N LEU A 106 1.02 3.74 4.90
CA LEU A 106 0.14 2.70 5.43
C LEU A 106 -0.80 3.25 6.51
N LEU A 107 -0.30 4.08 7.43
CA LEU A 107 -1.10 4.77 8.45
C LEU A 107 -2.13 5.72 7.82
N GLN A 108 -1.74 6.48 6.79
CA GLN A 108 -2.66 7.38 6.08
C GLN A 108 -3.80 6.62 5.40
N VAL A 109 -3.53 5.42 4.87
CA VAL A 109 -4.56 4.54 4.30
C VAL A 109 -5.45 3.99 5.41
N GLU A 110 -4.89 3.46 6.50
CA GLU A 110 -5.65 2.88 7.62
C GLU A 110 -6.64 3.88 8.24
N GLN A 111 -6.23 5.13 8.44
CA GLN A 111 -7.10 6.19 8.98
C GLN A 111 -8.32 6.50 8.10
N ARG A 112 -8.25 6.22 6.79
CA ARG A 112 -9.29 6.51 5.80
C ARG A 112 -10.06 5.28 5.35
N LEU A 113 -9.64 4.09 5.80
CA LEU A 113 -10.18 2.82 5.37
C LEU A 113 -11.53 2.54 6.03
N ASP A 114 -12.59 2.44 5.25
CA ASP A 114 -13.88 1.89 5.69
C ASP A 114 -14.00 0.44 5.25
N ARG A 115 -13.74 -0.50 6.13
CA ARG A 115 -13.77 -1.95 5.88
C ARG A 115 -15.16 -2.49 5.48
N ARG A 116 -16.21 -1.66 5.52
CA ARG A 116 -17.57 -2.01 5.05
C ARG A 116 -17.74 -1.78 3.55
N GLN A 117 -16.82 -1.06 2.91
CA GLN A 117 -16.83 -0.83 1.48
C GLN A 117 -16.21 -2.01 0.73
N CYS A 118 -16.47 -2.11 -0.58
CA CYS A 118 -15.78 -3.09 -1.42
C CYS A 118 -14.32 -2.66 -1.67
N LEU A 119 -13.49 -3.62 -2.06
CA LEU A 119 -12.06 -3.39 -2.28
C LEU A 119 -11.82 -2.35 -3.38
N GLU A 120 -12.51 -2.44 -4.51
CA GLU A 120 -12.42 -1.48 -5.62
C GLU A 120 -12.66 -0.04 -5.18
N ASP A 121 -13.73 0.21 -4.40
CA ASP A 121 -14.07 1.54 -3.91
C ASP A 121 -13.05 2.06 -2.90
N SER A 122 -12.52 1.20 -2.05
CA SER A 122 -11.51 1.58 -1.05
C SER A 122 -10.18 1.92 -1.72
N VAL A 123 -9.76 1.14 -2.70
CA VAL A 123 -8.57 1.43 -3.51
C VAL A 123 -8.73 2.75 -4.26
N ARG A 124 -9.87 2.95 -4.92
CA ARG A 124 -10.15 4.19 -5.63
C ARG A 124 -10.09 5.40 -4.70
N LYS A 125 -10.75 5.34 -3.54
CA LYS A 125 -10.72 6.43 -2.55
C LYS A 125 -9.32 6.71 -2.03
N ALA A 126 -8.55 5.68 -1.69
CA ALA A 126 -7.18 5.86 -1.25
C ALA A 126 -6.33 6.54 -2.32
N GLN A 127 -6.44 6.12 -3.58
CA GLN A 127 -5.73 6.73 -4.70
C GLN A 127 -6.15 8.20 -4.95
N GLU A 128 -7.44 8.53 -4.79
CA GLU A 128 -7.95 9.90 -4.96
C GLU A 128 -7.50 10.82 -3.83
N GLN A 129 -7.65 10.37 -2.57
CA GLN A 129 -7.40 11.19 -1.39
C GLN A 129 -5.91 11.33 -1.04
N LEU A 130 -5.09 10.37 -1.44
CA LEU A 130 -3.67 10.31 -1.13
C LEU A 130 -2.79 10.42 -2.39
N SER A 131 -3.31 11.02 -3.46
CA SER A 131 -2.59 11.21 -4.73
C SER A 131 -1.37 12.13 -4.63
N ASP A 132 -1.40 13.10 -3.70
CA ASP A 132 -0.30 14.04 -3.51
C ASP A 132 0.85 13.39 -2.72
N LYS A 133 1.93 13.10 -3.43
CA LYS A 133 3.16 12.55 -2.83
C LYS A 133 3.83 13.50 -1.84
N ASN A 134 3.54 14.80 -1.93
CA ASN A 134 4.11 15.81 -1.04
C ASN A 134 3.42 15.87 0.32
N LEU A 135 2.29 15.17 0.50
CA LEU A 135 1.58 15.13 1.78
C LEU A 135 2.51 14.80 2.96
N ALA A 136 3.51 13.94 2.76
CA ALA A 136 4.48 13.61 3.81
C ALA A 136 5.24 14.84 4.33
N PHE A 137 5.50 15.85 3.49
CA PHE A 137 6.18 17.09 3.90
C PHE A 137 5.31 18.02 4.73
N GLU A 138 4.02 17.79 4.85
CA GLU A 138 3.17 18.48 5.81
C GLU A 138 3.36 17.93 7.23
N TYR A 139 3.84 16.69 7.37
CA TYR A 139 4.06 15.99 8.64
C TYR A 139 5.52 15.99 9.06
N TYR A 140 6.43 15.96 8.09
CA TYR A 140 7.86 15.87 8.31
C TYR A 140 8.62 17.03 7.69
N SER A 141 9.58 17.58 8.44
CA SER A 141 10.60 18.45 7.84
C SER A 141 11.42 17.69 6.80
N ARG A 142 11.94 18.40 5.79
CA ARG A 142 12.82 17.78 4.77
C ARG A 142 14.04 17.15 5.39
N GLU A 143 14.68 17.83 6.34
CA GLU A 143 15.85 17.34 7.04
C GLU A 143 15.57 15.99 7.71
N ARG A 144 14.44 15.87 8.39
CA ARG A 144 14.04 14.63 9.08
C ARG A 144 13.73 13.49 8.12
N ILE A 145 12.89 13.73 7.12
CA ILE A 145 12.44 12.66 6.22
C ILE A 145 13.53 12.21 5.24
N GLU A 146 14.45 13.09 4.85
CA GLU A 146 15.55 12.74 3.94
C GLU A 146 16.76 12.13 4.69
N SER A 147 16.71 12.04 6.03
CA SER A 147 17.78 11.45 6.83
C SER A 147 17.97 9.96 6.55
N LYS A 148 19.20 9.46 6.81
CA LYS A 148 19.49 8.02 6.74
C LYS A 148 18.66 7.25 7.77
N GLU A 149 18.48 7.81 8.96
CA GLU A 149 17.73 7.21 10.04
C GLU A 149 16.26 6.98 9.62
N ALA A 150 15.62 7.96 8.99
CA ALA A 150 14.24 7.83 8.48
C ALA A 150 14.10 6.74 7.42
N ARG A 151 15.16 6.44 6.65
CA ARG A 151 15.16 5.33 5.69
C ARG A 151 15.22 3.96 6.35
N GLU A 152 15.94 3.86 7.46
CA GLU A 152 16.23 2.60 8.15
C GLU A 152 15.20 2.27 9.23
N THR A 153 14.64 3.29 9.89
CA THR A 153 13.73 3.14 11.03
C THR A 153 12.50 4.04 10.87
N TRP A 154 11.46 3.75 11.66
CA TRP A 154 10.33 4.67 11.82
C TRP A 154 10.74 5.87 12.66
N LEU A 155 10.51 7.08 12.13
CA LEU A 155 10.58 8.33 12.88
C LEU A 155 9.19 8.94 13.00
N GLU A 156 8.88 9.41 14.21
CA GLU A 156 7.65 10.18 14.44
C GLU A 156 7.70 11.50 13.67
N PRO A 157 6.56 12.00 13.16
CA PRO A 157 6.45 13.31 12.55
C PRO A 157 6.90 14.43 13.49
N ASP A 158 7.56 15.46 12.93
CA ASP A 158 8.06 16.61 13.69
C ASP A 158 7.29 17.92 13.42
N LEU A 159 6.41 17.96 12.41
CA LEU A 159 5.61 19.15 12.10
C LEU A 159 4.16 19.05 12.57
N LYS A 160 3.51 17.92 12.36
CA LYS A 160 2.17 17.62 12.88
C LYS A 160 1.97 16.12 13.09
N ASN A 161 1.11 15.75 14.03
CA ASN A 161 0.82 14.33 14.30
C ASN A 161 0.15 13.65 13.09
N ALA A 162 0.61 12.44 12.79
CA ALA A 162 0.10 11.61 11.70
C ALA A 162 -1.20 10.88 12.08
#